data_dff82e1940ec006e73ebc00b02b78f3d
#
_entry.id   dff82e1940ec006e73ebc00b02b78f3d
#
_cell.length_a   1.000
_cell.length_b   1.000
_cell.length_c   1.000
_cell.angle_alpha   90.00
_cell.angle_beta   90.00
_cell.angle_gamma   90.00
#
_symmetry.space_group_name_H-M   'P 1'
#
loop_
_entity.id
_entity.type
_entity.pdbx_description
1 polymer ?
#
loop_
_entity_poly.entity_id
_entity_poly.type
_entity_poly.pdbx_seq_one_letter_code
_entity_poly.pdbx_strand_id
1 'polypeptide(L)'
;MGTLTEEIFSHKLGRTVEQGETVIVEVDRVMSHDTTSPLAIQAFRKLAQQSGGRVFNPRRSHIVFDHIIPAATIAAATLQRDIRSFAREQDITVLQEGICHQVMPERGYVVPGSIIVGADSHTCTYGALGAFATGMGSTDIGVAYATGRTWFRVPTTINIEITGSLPFGVYAKDITFEMVRQVGVDGANYRAIEYTGSLVEGLSVSERFTFCNMAIEMGGKAGLITPDAITQAWLHGRTTAEYPMLSPRNPQYERVFHIDASRLQPMIACPPDVNNVVPIGDVTNIGIDEVFLGTCTNGRLDDLAIAAGILHGKTIHPNTRMVVVPASREIYLAAMRLGYLETFIQAGATVENPGCGPCIGRHQGVLAPGERALTTMNRNFTGRMGDPTAEIYLGSPATAAATALCGHIADPREFLAQHATNEQHATN
;
A
#
# COMPACT_ATOMS: atom_id res chain seq x y z
N MET A 1 24.30 -9.83 15.40
CA MET A 1 23.12 -9.67 16.27
C MET A 1 22.48 -8.37 15.88
N GLY A 2 21.22 -8.37 15.45
CA GLY A 2 20.64 -7.14 14.94
C GLY A 2 19.13 -7.25 14.71
N THR A 3 18.56 -6.13 14.35
CA THR A 3 17.19 -5.98 13.83
C THR A 3 17.06 -6.69 12.49
N LEU A 4 15.84 -6.92 12.01
CA LEU A 4 15.64 -7.51 10.68
C LEU A 4 16.31 -6.67 9.58
N THR A 5 16.29 -5.35 9.73
CA THR A 5 17.02 -4.43 8.85
C THR A 5 18.52 -4.75 8.78
N GLU A 6 19.18 -4.84 9.93
CA GLU A 6 20.63 -5.16 10.00
C GLU A 6 20.93 -6.57 9.46
N GLU A 7 20.08 -7.55 9.73
CA GLU A 7 20.24 -8.93 9.22
C GLU A 7 20.11 -8.96 7.68
N ILE A 8 19.19 -8.19 7.07
CA ILE A 8 19.05 -8.09 5.62
C ILE A 8 20.31 -7.46 4.99
N PHE A 9 20.79 -6.34 5.52
CA PHE A 9 22.00 -5.68 5.00
C PHE A 9 23.24 -6.54 5.20
N SER A 10 23.36 -7.21 6.37
CA SER A 10 24.48 -8.12 6.66
C SER A 10 24.50 -9.31 5.70
N HIS A 11 23.34 -9.93 5.45
CA HIS A 11 23.21 -11.02 4.48
C HIS A 11 23.63 -10.57 3.08
N LYS A 12 23.18 -9.39 2.64
CA LYS A 12 23.49 -8.84 1.32
C LYS A 12 24.97 -8.54 1.12
N LEU A 13 25.66 -8.08 2.16
CA LEU A 13 27.07 -7.67 2.09
C LEU A 13 28.03 -8.80 2.50
N GLY A 14 27.51 -9.95 2.99
CA GLY A 14 28.32 -11.07 3.44
C GLY A 14 29.19 -10.75 4.67
N ARG A 15 28.81 -9.73 5.45
CA ARG A 15 29.48 -9.31 6.68
C ARG A 15 28.49 -8.69 7.65
N THR A 16 28.86 -8.58 8.91
CA THR A 16 28.06 -7.82 9.89
C THR A 16 27.98 -6.36 9.51
N VAL A 17 26.77 -5.82 9.58
CA VAL A 17 26.44 -4.40 9.33
C VAL A 17 25.63 -3.90 10.51
N GLU A 18 25.94 -2.71 10.98
CA GLU A 18 25.30 -2.08 12.12
C GLU A 18 24.49 -0.85 11.68
N GLN A 19 23.46 -0.51 12.45
CA GLN A 19 22.70 0.74 12.25
C GLN A 19 23.61 1.97 12.26
N GLY A 20 23.32 2.93 11.37
CA GLY A 20 24.12 4.15 11.20
C GLY A 20 25.31 4.00 10.26
N GLU A 21 25.72 2.79 9.89
CA GLU A 21 26.80 2.55 8.93
C GLU A 21 26.36 2.99 7.52
N THR A 22 27.29 3.62 6.77
CA THR A 22 27.06 3.95 5.36
C THR A 22 27.60 2.83 4.47
N VAL A 23 26.73 2.23 3.69
CA VAL A 23 27.04 1.09 2.82
C VAL A 23 26.60 1.35 1.38
N ILE A 24 27.31 0.75 0.43
CA ILE A 24 26.87 0.64 -0.96
C ILE A 24 26.44 -0.81 -1.17
N VAL A 25 25.21 -1.01 -1.62
CA VAL A 25 24.65 -2.36 -1.81
C VAL A 25 24.07 -2.52 -3.21
N GLU A 26 24.17 -3.73 -3.72
CA GLU A 26 23.47 -4.14 -4.93
C GLU A 26 21.99 -4.32 -4.62
N VAL A 27 21.14 -3.70 -5.44
CA VAL A 27 19.68 -3.81 -5.29
C VAL A 27 19.14 -5.01 -6.09
N ASP A 28 18.18 -5.73 -5.52
CA ASP A 28 17.58 -6.88 -6.20
C ASP A 28 16.59 -6.46 -7.28
N ARG A 29 15.85 -5.39 -7.03
CA ARG A 29 14.89 -4.82 -7.98
C ARG A 29 14.93 -3.30 -7.93
N VAL A 30 14.71 -2.70 -9.09
CA VAL A 30 14.49 -1.26 -9.25
C VAL A 30 13.14 -1.08 -9.93
N MET A 31 12.29 -0.20 -9.38
CA MET A 31 10.95 0.04 -9.91
C MET A 31 10.71 1.54 -10.12
N SER A 32 10.04 1.87 -11.22
CA SER A 32 9.38 3.16 -11.42
C SER A 32 8.00 2.95 -12.05
N HIS A 33 7.17 3.98 -12.04
CA HIS A 33 5.82 3.92 -12.59
C HIS A 33 5.56 5.07 -13.59
N ASP A 34 4.41 5.09 -14.23
CA ASP A 34 4.10 6.02 -15.32
C ASP A 34 4.29 7.50 -14.99
N THR A 35 4.13 7.92 -13.72
CA THR A 35 4.33 9.33 -13.35
C THR A 35 5.76 9.67 -12.92
N THR A 36 6.57 8.69 -12.50
CA THR A 36 7.95 8.91 -12.01
C THR A 36 9.03 8.47 -13.00
N SER A 37 8.72 7.52 -13.90
CA SER A 37 9.64 7.05 -14.93
C SER A 37 10.25 8.16 -15.79
N PRO A 38 9.56 9.23 -16.20
CA PRO A 38 10.16 10.25 -17.03
C PRO A 38 11.41 10.88 -16.42
N LEU A 39 11.36 11.25 -15.14
CA LEU A 39 12.50 11.83 -14.43
C LEU A 39 13.60 10.79 -14.18
N ALA A 40 13.24 9.54 -13.87
CA ALA A 40 14.22 8.47 -13.71
C ALA A 40 14.93 8.15 -15.03
N ILE A 41 14.22 8.11 -16.15
CA ILE A 41 14.78 7.93 -17.49
C ILE A 41 15.70 9.10 -17.87
N GLN A 42 15.31 10.33 -17.54
CA GLN A 42 16.15 11.50 -17.78
C GLN A 42 17.47 11.42 -17.00
N ALA A 43 17.41 11.05 -15.74
CA ALA A 43 18.59 10.86 -14.89
C ALA A 43 19.48 9.71 -15.42
N PHE A 44 18.86 8.57 -15.74
CA PHE A 44 19.54 7.43 -16.36
C PHE A 44 20.27 7.83 -17.64
N ARG A 45 19.62 8.51 -18.59
CA ARG A 45 20.23 8.89 -19.87
C ARG A 45 21.44 9.82 -19.72
N LYS A 46 21.43 10.71 -18.71
CA LYS A 46 22.61 11.57 -18.40
C LYS A 46 23.82 10.74 -17.97
N LEU A 47 23.60 9.68 -17.19
CA LEU A 47 24.64 8.78 -16.70
C LEU A 47 25.08 7.76 -17.76
N ALA A 48 24.12 7.25 -18.52
CA ALA A 48 24.32 6.20 -19.50
C ALA A 48 25.22 6.62 -20.67
N GLN A 49 25.40 7.91 -20.94
CA GLN A 49 26.40 8.42 -21.89
C GLN A 49 27.83 7.97 -21.53
N GLN A 50 28.09 7.69 -20.26
CA GLN A 50 29.38 7.25 -19.74
C GLN A 50 29.51 5.73 -19.54
N SER A 51 28.36 4.99 -19.51
CA SER A 51 28.28 3.56 -19.14
C SER A 51 27.71 2.64 -20.24
N GLY A 52 27.76 3.06 -21.51
CA GLY A 52 27.34 2.22 -22.63
C GLY A 52 25.84 2.19 -22.90
N GLY A 53 25.04 3.04 -22.27
CA GLY A 53 23.64 3.30 -22.65
C GLY A 53 22.62 2.24 -22.26
N ARG A 54 22.97 1.23 -21.47
CA ARG A 54 22.07 0.14 -21.07
C ARG A 54 21.81 0.14 -19.57
N VAL A 55 20.60 -0.28 -19.17
CA VAL A 55 20.30 -0.56 -17.76
C VAL A 55 21.14 -1.73 -17.28
N PHE A 56 21.48 -1.74 -15.98
CA PHE A 56 22.33 -2.76 -15.39
C PHE A 56 21.82 -4.19 -15.61
N ASN A 57 20.52 -4.38 -15.54
CA ASN A 57 19.87 -5.65 -15.77
C ASN A 57 18.37 -5.45 -16.10
N PRO A 58 17.91 -5.73 -17.34
CA PRO A 58 16.51 -5.56 -17.71
C PRO A 58 15.52 -6.40 -16.90
N ARG A 59 15.94 -7.60 -16.45
CA ARG A 59 15.07 -8.50 -15.66
C ARG A 59 14.90 -8.06 -14.20
N ARG A 60 15.75 -7.15 -13.73
CA ARG A 60 15.70 -6.56 -12.37
C ARG A 60 15.21 -5.12 -12.39
N SER A 61 14.96 -4.58 -13.56
CA SER A 61 14.44 -3.22 -13.79
C SER A 61 12.97 -3.31 -14.19
N HIS A 62 12.09 -2.60 -13.49
CA HIS A 62 10.65 -2.70 -13.70
C HIS A 62 10.03 -1.33 -13.91
N ILE A 63 9.09 -1.26 -14.85
CA ILE A 63 8.23 -0.10 -15.06
C ILE A 63 6.79 -0.58 -14.96
N VAL A 64 6.00 0.07 -14.12
CA VAL A 64 4.60 -0.28 -13.91
C VAL A 64 3.72 0.91 -14.31
N PHE A 65 2.67 0.66 -15.09
CA PHE A 65 1.66 1.66 -15.38
C PHE A 65 0.45 1.41 -14.50
N ASP A 66 0.23 2.31 -13.55
CA ASP A 66 -0.79 2.17 -12.52
C ASP A 66 -1.45 3.48 -12.08
N HIS A 67 -0.78 4.63 -12.24
CA HIS A 67 -1.28 5.91 -11.75
C HIS A 67 -2.20 6.64 -12.72
N ILE A 68 -1.93 6.55 -14.03
CA ILE A 68 -2.73 7.24 -15.07
C ILE A 68 -3.14 6.20 -16.13
N ILE A 69 -3.77 5.13 -15.73
CA ILE A 69 -4.15 4.04 -16.62
C ILE A 69 -5.64 3.67 -16.51
N PRO A 70 -6.34 3.53 -17.67
CA PRO A 70 -5.93 3.97 -19.01
C PRO A 70 -5.68 5.47 -19.08
N ALA A 71 -4.84 5.92 -20.04
CA ALA A 71 -4.50 7.33 -20.16
C ALA A 71 -5.75 8.19 -20.40
N ALA A 72 -6.04 9.11 -19.49
CA ALA A 72 -7.22 9.96 -19.55
C ALA A 72 -7.01 11.25 -20.35
N THR A 73 -5.77 11.56 -20.74
CA THR A 73 -5.42 12.77 -21.52
C THR A 73 -4.40 12.47 -22.61
N ILE A 74 -4.34 13.31 -23.66
CA ILE A 74 -3.32 13.22 -24.71
C ILE A 74 -1.91 13.31 -24.13
N ALA A 75 -1.70 14.16 -23.12
CA ALA A 75 -0.42 14.29 -22.43
C ALA A 75 -0.01 12.99 -21.73
N ALA A 76 -0.92 12.35 -21.01
CA ALA A 76 -0.67 11.05 -20.36
C ALA A 76 -0.37 9.94 -21.41
N ALA A 77 -1.13 9.87 -22.50
CA ALA A 77 -0.90 8.93 -23.58
C ALA A 77 0.48 9.12 -24.24
N THR A 78 0.88 10.38 -24.47
CA THR A 78 2.20 10.72 -25.03
C THR A 78 3.31 10.28 -24.07
N LEU A 79 3.18 10.60 -22.79
CA LEU A 79 4.12 10.21 -21.74
C LEU A 79 4.30 8.68 -21.69
N GLN A 80 3.20 7.94 -21.67
CA GLN A 80 3.22 6.47 -21.65
C GLN A 80 3.84 5.88 -22.92
N ARG A 81 3.60 6.50 -24.11
CA ARG A 81 4.25 6.11 -25.36
C ARG A 81 5.77 6.23 -25.25
N ASP A 82 6.26 7.34 -24.70
CA ASP A 82 7.69 7.62 -24.61
C ASP A 82 8.39 6.69 -23.59
N ILE A 83 7.71 6.38 -22.50
CA ILE A 83 8.16 5.35 -21.53
C ILE A 83 8.21 3.97 -22.16
N ARG A 84 7.20 3.56 -22.95
CA ARG A 84 7.23 2.28 -23.68
C ARG A 84 8.35 2.23 -24.71
N SER A 85 8.69 3.37 -25.34
CA SER A 85 9.83 3.45 -26.26
C SER A 85 11.15 3.16 -25.54
N PHE A 86 11.36 3.80 -24.39
CA PHE A 86 12.53 3.53 -23.54
C PHE A 86 12.56 2.08 -23.05
N ALA A 87 11.42 1.54 -22.61
CA ALA A 87 11.35 0.17 -22.15
C ALA A 87 11.77 -0.83 -23.25
N ARG A 88 11.30 -0.64 -24.48
CA ARG A 88 11.72 -1.45 -25.64
C ARG A 88 13.21 -1.28 -25.94
N GLU A 89 13.74 -0.05 -25.91
CA GLU A 89 15.17 0.25 -26.11
C GLU A 89 16.03 -0.51 -25.09
N GLN A 90 15.55 -0.66 -23.85
CA GLN A 90 16.28 -1.25 -22.73
C GLN A 90 15.90 -2.71 -22.44
N ASP A 91 15.05 -3.32 -23.22
CA ASP A 91 14.49 -4.68 -23.02
C ASP A 91 13.73 -4.84 -21.67
N ILE A 92 13.17 -3.77 -21.14
CA ILE A 92 12.38 -3.77 -19.90
C ILE A 92 10.92 -4.12 -20.23
N THR A 93 10.33 -5.04 -19.46
CA THR A 93 8.91 -5.33 -19.53
C THR A 93 8.11 -4.24 -18.78
N VAL A 94 7.13 -3.63 -19.48
CA VAL A 94 6.17 -2.72 -18.83
C VAL A 94 5.00 -3.54 -18.32
N LEU A 95 4.75 -3.46 -17.01
CA LEU A 95 3.62 -4.10 -16.35
C LEU A 95 2.41 -3.15 -16.34
N GLN A 96 1.21 -3.66 -16.66
CA GLN A 96 -0.03 -2.89 -16.73
C GLN A 96 -1.20 -3.71 -16.14
N GLU A 97 -0.99 -4.28 -14.97
CA GLU A 97 -1.90 -5.26 -14.38
C GLU A 97 -2.50 -4.78 -13.07
N GLY A 98 -2.19 -3.57 -12.66
CA GLY A 98 -2.62 -2.97 -11.41
C GLY A 98 -1.50 -2.20 -10.73
N ILE A 99 -1.69 -1.90 -9.46
CA ILE A 99 -0.82 -1.08 -8.64
C ILE A 99 0.54 -1.75 -8.44
N CYS A 100 1.63 -1.01 -8.63
CA CYS A 100 2.99 -1.52 -8.52
C CYS A 100 3.24 -2.26 -7.20
N HIS A 101 2.68 -1.75 -6.08
CA HIS A 101 2.85 -2.34 -4.75
C HIS A 101 2.07 -3.66 -4.55
N GLN A 102 1.19 -4.01 -5.47
CA GLN A 102 0.49 -5.29 -5.52
C GLN A 102 1.06 -6.21 -6.61
N VAL A 103 1.30 -5.66 -7.80
CA VAL A 103 1.75 -6.45 -8.97
C VAL A 103 3.17 -6.99 -8.78
N MET A 104 4.10 -6.21 -8.23
CA MET A 104 5.47 -6.67 -7.99
C MET A 104 5.55 -7.89 -7.07
N PRO A 105 4.85 -7.92 -5.91
CA PRO A 105 4.70 -9.12 -5.09
C PRO A 105 4.02 -10.28 -5.82
N GLU A 106 2.88 -10.06 -6.48
CA GLU A 106 2.12 -11.11 -7.20
C GLU A 106 2.96 -11.80 -8.27
N ARG A 107 3.86 -11.05 -8.92
CA ARG A 107 4.81 -11.58 -9.92
C ARG A 107 6.02 -12.29 -9.31
N GLY A 108 6.09 -12.44 -7.98
CA GLY A 108 7.20 -13.08 -7.28
C GLY A 108 8.51 -12.28 -7.36
N TYR A 109 8.45 -10.98 -7.63
CA TYR A 109 9.64 -10.11 -7.69
C TYR A 109 10.07 -9.63 -6.31
N VAL A 110 9.23 -9.80 -5.31
CA VAL A 110 9.49 -9.45 -3.92
C VAL A 110 9.63 -10.74 -3.12
N VAL A 111 10.80 -10.96 -2.54
CA VAL A 111 11.09 -12.13 -1.70
C VAL A 111 11.81 -11.71 -0.42
N PRO A 112 11.73 -12.51 0.66
CA PRO A 112 12.45 -12.24 1.90
C PRO A 112 13.95 -11.97 1.68
N GLY A 113 14.50 -11.06 2.45
CA GLY A 113 15.94 -10.70 2.41
C GLY A 113 16.37 -9.88 1.19
N SER A 114 15.46 -9.54 0.25
CA SER A 114 15.79 -8.68 -0.88
C SER A 114 15.84 -7.20 -0.48
N ILE A 115 16.67 -6.42 -1.21
CA ILE A 115 16.73 -4.96 -1.14
C ILE A 115 16.12 -4.40 -2.42
N ILE A 116 15.03 -3.64 -2.29
CA ILE A 116 14.25 -3.12 -3.41
C ILE A 116 14.11 -1.61 -3.29
N VAL A 117 14.35 -0.91 -4.39
CA VAL A 117 14.17 0.54 -4.47
C VAL A 117 13.13 0.90 -5.51
N GLY A 118 12.25 1.82 -5.18
CA GLY A 118 11.21 2.30 -6.08
C GLY A 118 11.11 3.81 -6.12
N ALA A 119 10.71 4.35 -7.27
CA ALA A 119 10.41 5.78 -7.41
C ALA A 119 9.03 6.13 -6.86
N ASP A 120 8.57 5.42 -5.84
CA ASP A 120 7.31 5.65 -5.14
C ASP A 120 7.52 5.49 -3.63
N SER A 121 6.92 6.37 -2.84
CA SER A 121 7.06 6.40 -1.39
C SER A 121 6.55 5.13 -0.71
N HIS A 122 5.47 4.52 -1.25
CA HIS A 122 4.88 3.30 -0.69
C HIS A 122 5.59 2.00 -1.09
N THR A 123 6.77 2.07 -1.69
CA THR A 123 7.65 0.90 -1.92
C THR A 123 7.91 0.12 -0.62
N CYS A 124 7.82 0.78 0.54
CA CYS A 124 7.90 0.14 1.87
C CYS A 124 6.88 -0.99 2.08
N THR A 125 5.79 -1.03 1.32
CA THR A 125 4.78 -2.11 1.33
C THR A 125 5.41 -3.51 1.21
N TYR A 126 6.50 -3.64 0.46
CA TYR A 126 7.13 -4.95 0.21
C TYR A 126 7.79 -5.56 1.46
N GLY A 127 8.01 -4.79 2.51
CA GLY A 127 8.49 -5.30 3.78
C GLY A 127 7.52 -6.26 4.48
N ALA A 128 6.28 -6.31 4.05
CA ALA A 128 5.30 -7.31 4.47
C ALA A 128 5.73 -8.76 4.15
N LEU A 129 6.62 -8.92 3.17
CA LEU A 129 7.23 -10.21 2.80
C LEU A 129 8.68 -10.33 3.30
N GLY A 130 9.13 -9.49 4.23
CA GLY A 130 10.48 -9.54 4.78
C GLY A 130 11.56 -9.00 3.84
N ALA A 131 11.22 -8.12 2.90
CA ALA A 131 12.16 -7.39 2.04
C ALA A 131 12.45 -6.01 2.62
N PHE A 132 13.71 -5.56 2.62
CA PHE A 132 14.00 -4.15 2.86
C PHE A 132 13.68 -3.35 1.59
N ALA A 133 12.58 -2.63 1.62
CA ALA A 133 12.09 -1.92 0.46
C ALA A 133 11.79 -0.45 0.80
N THR A 134 12.18 0.46 -0.10
CA THR A 134 12.08 1.90 0.19
C THR A 134 11.86 2.73 -1.05
N GLY A 135 11.11 3.81 -0.87
CA GLY A 135 10.99 4.89 -1.85
C GLY A 135 12.27 5.72 -1.93
N MET A 136 12.66 6.06 -3.17
CA MET A 136 13.79 6.94 -3.47
C MET A 136 13.41 7.98 -4.51
N GLY A 137 14.17 9.08 -4.56
CA GLY A 137 13.99 10.10 -5.59
C GLY A 137 14.21 9.54 -7.00
N SER A 138 13.51 10.09 -7.99
CA SER A 138 13.65 9.63 -9.39
C SER A 138 15.08 9.70 -9.92
N THR A 139 15.89 10.63 -9.43
CA THR A 139 17.31 10.72 -9.78
C THR A 139 18.08 9.50 -9.28
N ASP A 140 17.87 9.11 -8.01
CA ASP A 140 18.53 7.93 -7.42
C ASP A 140 18.07 6.64 -8.11
N ILE A 141 16.81 6.57 -8.52
CA ILE A 141 16.28 5.44 -9.32
C ILE A 141 16.97 5.41 -10.70
N GLY A 142 17.24 6.56 -11.32
CA GLY A 142 18.03 6.63 -12.56
C GLY A 142 19.45 6.10 -12.38
N VAL A 143 20.10 6.40 -11.26
CA VAL A 143 21.41 5.84 -10.87
C VAL A 143 21.29 4.31 -10.67
N ALA A 144 20.28 3.86 -9.94
CA ALA A 144 20.06 2.45 -9.70
C ALA A 144 19.79 1.67 -11.00
N TYR A 145 19.04 2.23 -11.96
CA TYR A 145 18.90 1.66 -13.31
C TYR A 145 20.24 1.53 -14.05
N ALA A 146 21.12 2.50 -13.91
CA ALA A 146 22.43 2.47 -14.59
C ALA A 146 23.40 1.49 -13.95
N THR A 147 23.43 1.40 -12.62
CA THR A 147 24.51 0.75 -11.86
C THR A 147 24.09 -0.55 -11.14
N GLY A 148 22.81 -0.76 -10.90
CA GLY A 148 22.31 -1.83 -10.04
C GLY A 148 22.65 -1.67 -8.56
N ARG A 149 23.11 -0.48 -8.16
CA ARG A 149 23.60 -0.19 -6.81
C ARG A 149 23.07 1.13 -6.29
N THR A 150 22.96 1.21 -4.99
CA THR A 150 22.69 2.48 -4.30
C THR A 150 23.37 2.49 -2.94
N TRP A 151 23.47 3.64 -2.33
CA TRP A 151 23.99 3.78 -0.98
C TRP A 151 22.87 3.92 0.03
N PHE A 152 23.12 3.42 1.23
CA PHE A 152 22.27 3.63 2.40
C PHE A 152 23.12 4.00 3.61
N ARG A 153 22.62 4.90 4.41
CA ARG A 153 22.94 4.87 5.82
C ARG A 153 21.96 3.90 6.44
N VAL A 154 22.44 2.77 6.95
CA VAL A 154 21.57 1.74 7.53
C VAL A 154 20.70 2.37 8.60
N PRO A 155 19.35 2.39 8.44
CA PRO A 155 18.49 3.10 9.37
C PRO A 155 18.49 2.43 10.74
N THR A 156 18.33 3.23 11.80
CA THR A 156 17.92 2.72 13.10
C THR A 156 16.52 2.15 12.98
N THR A 157 16.17 1.25 13.89
CA THR A 157 14.86 0.59 13.86
C THR A 157 14.06 0.93 15.10
N ILE A 158 12.79 1.28 14.89
CA ILE A 158 11.78 1.29 15.94
C ILE A 158 10.91 0.04 15.84
N ASN A 159 10.41 -0.41 16.97
CA ASN A 159 9.49 -1.55 17.02
C ASN A 159 8.09 -1.09 17.38
N ILE A 160 7.07 -1.63 16.71
CA ILE A 160 5.67 -1.53 17.10
C ILE A 160 5.19 -2.93 17.43
N GLU A 161 5.05 -3.20 18.72
CA GLU A 161 4.53 -4.47 19.24
C GLU A 161 3.03 -4.39 19.38
N ILE A 162 2.31 -5.31 18.70
CA ILE A 162 0.85 -5.33 18.67
C ILE A 162 0.35 -6.65 19.21
N THR A 163 -0.41 -6.56 20.29
CA THR A 163 -0.95 -7.72 21.01
C THR A 163 -2.48 -7.69 21.07
N GLY A 164 -3.07 -8.73 21.62
CA GLY A 164 -4.52 -8.86 21.74
C GLY A 164 -5.17 -9.44 20.49
N SER A 165 -6.48 -9.27 20.38
CA SER A 165 -7.30 -9.71 19.25
C SER A 165 -8.16 -8.56 18.75
N LEU A 166 -8.47 -8.55 17.46
CA LEU A 166 -9.32 -7.48 16.88
C LEU A 166 -10.75 -7.56 17.42
N PRO A 167 -11.28 -6.45 17.94
CA PRO A 167 -12.69 -6.34 18.26
C PRO A 167 -13.56 -6.41 17.01
N PHE A 168 -14.83 -6.74 17.18
CA PHE A 168 -15.80 -6.75 16.10
C PHE A 168 -15.88 -5.40 15.37
N GLY A 169 -15.76 -5.44 14.04
CA GLY A 169 -15.79 -4.26 13.17
C GLY A 169 -14.49 -3.48 13.08
N VAL A 170 -13.41 -3.95 13.73
CA VAL A 170 -12.06 -3.39 13.65
C VAL A 170 -11.21 -4.20 12.70
N TYR A 171 -10.45 -3.53 11.85
CA TYR A 171 -9.62 -4.13 10.79
C TYR A 171 -8.19 -3.61 10.86
N ALA A 172 -7.29 -4.21 10.09
CA ALA A 172 -5.88 -3.82 10.02
C ALA A 172 -5.69 -2.31 9.77
N LYS A 173 -6.58 -1.68 8.98
CA LYS A 173 -6.54 -0.22 8.74
C LYS A 173 -6.73 0.59 10.01
N ASP A 174 -7.63 0.19 10.90
CA ASP A 174 -7.88 0.90 12.16
C ASP A 174 -6.65 0.84 13.07
N ILE A 175 -5.92 -0.28 13.08
CA ILE A 175 -4.65 -0.41 13.81
C ILE A 175 -3.62 0.56 13.25
N THR A 176 -3.53 0.69 11.91
CA THR A 176 -2.56 1.62 11.31
C THR A 176 -2.82 3.07 11.68
N PHE A 177 -4.08 3.46 11.86
CA PHE A 177 -4.41 4.78 12.37
C PHE A 177 -3.93 4.97 13.82
N GLU A 178 -4.09 3.97 14.66
CA GLU A 178 -3.54 4.00 16.03
C GLU A 178 -2.01 4.07 16.02
N MET A 179 -1.33 3.36 15.12
CA MET A 179 0.11 3.47 14.95
C MET A 179 0.52 4.90 14.58
N VAL A 180 -0.13 5.50 13.58
CA VAL A 180 0.15 6.89 13.16
C VAL A 180 -0.11 7.87 14.30
N ARG A 181 -1.19 7.66 15.07
CA ARG A 181 -1.52 8.49 16.23
C ARG A 181 -0.45 8.43 17.31
N GLN A 182 0.11 7.25 17.60
CA GLN A 182 1.14 7.08 18.63
C GLN A 182 2.53 7.51 18.18
N VAL A 183 2.91 7.17 16.96
CA VAL A 183 4.24 7.45 16.41
C VAL A 183 4.36 8.89 15.92
N GLY A 184 3.28 9.42 15.32
CA GLY A 184 3.26 10.71 14.64
C GLY A 184 3.83 10.63 13.22
N VAL A 185 3.50 11.61 12.37
CA VAL A 185 3.89 11.64 10.95
C VAL A 185 5.39 11.72 10.71
N ASP A 186 6.16 12.23 11.67
CA ASP A 186 7.63 12.36 11.60
C ASP A 186 8.36 11.44 12.58
N GLY A 187 7.63 10.65 13.37
CA GLY A 187 8.20 9.89 14.48
C GLY A 187 9.17 8.81 14.09
N ALA A 188 9.06 8.29 12.86
CA ALA A 188 9.97 7.30 12.29
C ALA A 188 10.83 7.87 11.14
N ASN A 189 11.01 9.20 11.08
CA ASN A 189 11.77 9.84 9.99
C ASN A 189 13.15 9.23 9.84
N TYR A 190 13.43 8.68 8.65
CA TYR A 190 14.62 7.90 8.26
C TYR A 190 14.87 6.63 9.11
N ARG A 191 13.88 6.08 9.78
CA ARG A 191 13.97 4.83 10.54
C ARG A 191 13.30 3.69 9.80
N ALA A 192 13.70 2.45 10.07
CA ALA A 192 12.89 1.29 9.77
C ALA A 192 11.87 1.07 10.88
N ILE A 193 10.72 0.52 10.53
CA ILE A 193 9.69 0.12 11.49
C ILE A 193 9.56 -1.39 11.41
N GLU A 194 9.80 -2.10 12.50
CA GLU A 194 9.51 -3.53 12.60
C GLU A 194 8.22 -3.75 13.39
N TYR A 195 7.31 -4.51 12.81
CA TYR A 195 6.04 -4.86 13.43
C TYR A 195 6.16 -6.26 14.03
N THR A 196 5.83 -6.39 15.32
CA THR A 196 5.94 -7.64 16.10
C THR A 196 4.72 -7.83 16.99
N GLY A 197 4.67 -8.94 17.70
CA GLY A 197 3.63 -9.25 18.67
C GLY A 197 2.61 -10.28 18.16
N SER A 198 1.85 -10.85 19.09
CA SER A 198 0.97 -11.99 18.84
C SER A 198 -0.10 -11.74 17.78
N LEU A 199 -0.55 -10.48 17.62
CA LEU A 199 -1.48 -10.14 16.55
C LEU A 199 -0.80 -10.23 15.18
N VAL A 200 0.43 -9.70 15.06
CA VAL A 200 1.15 -9.63 13.78
C VAL A 200 1.48 -11.01 13.23
N GLU A 201 1.76 -11.97 14.11
CA GLU A 201 2.02 -13.37 13.76
C GLU A 201 0.81 -14.02 13.06
N GLY A 202 -0.42 -13.61 13.43
CA GLY A 202 -1.66 -14.14 12.85
C GLY A 202 -2.17 -13.42 11.61
N LEU A 203 -1.57 -12.28 11.22
CA LEU A 203 -2.05 -11.48 10.09
C LEU A 203 -1.88 -12.20 8.76
N SER A 204 -2.89 -12.11 7.90
CA SER A 204 -2.78 -12.44 6.49
C SER A 204 -1.76 -11.54 5.79
N VAL A 205 -1.20 -11.99 4.65
CA VAL A 205 -0.29 -11.15 3.86
C VAL A 205 -0.97 -9.85 3.40
N SER A 206 -2.27 -9.87 3.16
CA SER A 206 -3.08 -8.70 2.81
C SER A 206 -3.03 -7.63 3.90
N GLU A 207 -3.22 -8.02 5.15
CA GLU A 207 -3.15 -7.14 6.31
C GLU A 207 -1.71 -6.65 6.58
N ARG A 208 -0.72 -7.53 6.39
CA ARG A 208 0.71 -7.16 6.48
C ARG A 208 1.08 -6.09 5.45
N PHE A 209 0.55 -6.17 4.24
CA PHE A 209 0.73 -5.12 3.23
C PHE A 209 0.15 -3.78 3.70
N THR A 210 -1.01 -3.77 4.34
CA THR A 210 -1.60 -2.55 4.90
C THR A 210 -0.68 -1.92 5.95
N PHE A 211 -0.11 -2.71 6.86
CA PHE A 211 0.82 -2.24 7.89
C PHE A 211 2.08 -1.62 7.28
N CYS A 212 2.76 -2.37 6.41
CA CYS A 212 4.01 -1.91 5.80
C CYS A 212 3.79 -0.74 4.83
N ASN A 213 2.62 -0.66 4.17
CA ASN A 213 2.24 0.47 3.34
C ASN A 213 2.18 1.77 4.14
N MET A 214 1.59 1.74 5.33
CA MET A 214 1.41 2.91 6.18
C MET A 214 2.69 3.35 6.91
N ALA A 215 3.80 2.61 6.81
CA ALA A 215 5.07 2.97 7.46
C ALA A 215 5.57 4.35 7.01
N ILE A 216 5.43 4.70 5.74
CA ILE A 216 5.87 6.00 5.22
C ILE A 216 5.04 7.15 5.78
N GLU A 217 3.79 6.92 6.18
CA GLU A 217 2.95 7.96 6.77
C GLU A 217 3.37 8.32 8.20
N MET A 218 4.26 7.53 8.80
CA MET A 218 4.97 7.82 10.05
C MET A 218 6.40 8.35 9.81
N GLY A 219 6.78 8.63 8.54
CA GLY A 219 8.14 9.03 8.15
C GLY A 219 9.11 7.87 7.95
N GLY A 220 8.64 6.61 8.08
CA GLY A 220 9.47 5.41 8.02
C GLY A 220 10.13 5.19 6.66
N LYS A 221 11.41 4.84 6.68
CA LYS A 221 12.17 4.46 5.49
C LYS A 221 11.74 3.10 4.93
N ALA A 222 11.38 2.18 5.82
CA ALA A 222 10.82 0.85 5.51
C ALA A 222 9.87 0.42 6.63
N GLY A 223 8.85 -0.38 6.30
CA GLY A 223 8.07 -1.15 7.26
C GLY A 223 8.39 -2.63 7.04
N LEU A 224 8.61 -3.40 8.09
CA LEU A 224 9.11 -4.76 8.00
C LEU A 224 8.32 -5.69 8.91
N ILE A 225 7.99 -6.87 8.38
CA ILE A 225 7.48 -8.00 9.16
C ILE A 225 8.42 -9.18 8.92
N THR A 226 8.79 -9.87 9.97
CA THR A 226 9.63 -11.07 9.89
C THR A 226 8.92 -12.12 9.03
N PRO A 227 9.57 -12.63 7.96
CA PRO A 227 8.98 -13.65 7.12
C PRO A 227 8.80 -14.97 7.88
N ASP A 228 7.68 -15.63 7.65
CA ASP A 228 7.24 -16.84 8.32
C ASP A 228 6.56 -17.84 7.38
N ALA A 229 5.88 -18.85 7.94
CA ALA A 229 5.14 -19.84 7.16
C ALA A 229 4.00 -19.22 6.32
N ILE A 230 3.36 -18.15 6.79
CA ILE A 230 2.32 -17.42 6.04
C ILE A 230 2.94 -16.75 4.80
N THR A 231 4.12 -16.14 4.98
CA THR A 231 4.90 -15.56 3.87
C THR A 231 5.29 -16.64 2.85
N GLN A 232 5.80 -17.79 3.31
CA GLN A 232 6.18 -18.90 2.43
C GLN A 232 4.98 -19.45 1.66
N ALA A 233 3.86 -19.68 2.34
CA ALA A 233 2.63 -20.15 1.71
C ALA A 233 2.13 -19.19 0.62
N TRP A 234 2.20 -17.89 0.88
CA TRP A 234 1.79 -16.87 -0.09
C TRP A 234 2.71 -16.81 -1.31
N LEU A 235 4.03 -16.99 -1.12
CA LEU A 235 5.03 -16.99 -2.20
C LEU A 235 5.03 -18.30 -3.00
N HIS A 236 4.45 -19.36 -2.46
CA HIS A 236 4.39 -20.66 -3.16
C HIS A 236 3.65 -20.53 -4.50
N GLY A 237 4.30 -20.97 -5.57
CA GLY A 237 3.81 -20.86 -6.94
C GLY A 237 3.94 -19.46 -7.57
N ARG A 238 4.34 -18.43 -6.81
CA ARG A 238 4.57 -17.05 -7.32
C ARG A 238 6.03 -16.82 -7.71
N THR A 239 6.95 -17.51 -7.08
CA THR A 239 8.39 -17.37 -7.36
C THR A 239 9.09 -18.73 -7.39
N THR A 240 10.16 -18.81 -8.18
CA THR A 240 11.13 -19.93 -8.17
C THR A 240 12.47 -19.50 -7.61
N ALA A 241 12.59 -18.25 -7.17
CA ALA A 241 13.82 -17.75 -6.57
C ALA A 241 14.02 -18.38 -5.18
N GLU A 242 15.27 -18.74 -4.88
CA GLU A 242 15.67 -19.04 -3.51
C GLU A 242 15.77 -17.75 -2.71
N TYR A 243 15.36 -17.79 -1.45
CA TYR A 243 15.40 -16.64 -0.56
C TYR A 243 15.66 -17.09 0.89
N PRO A 244 16.37 -16.26 1.69
CA PRO A 244 16.61 -16.53 3.09
C PRO A 244 15.37 -16.20 3.94
N MET A 245 15.11 -17.00 4.97
CA MET A 245 14.14 -16.68 6.02
C MET A 245 14.88 -16.00 7.18
N LEU A 246 15.18 -14.70 7.01
CA LEU A 246 15.89 -13.91 8.00
C LEU A 246 14.97 -13.52 9.16
N SER A 247 15.51 -13.47 10.36
CA SER A 247 14.82 -13.03 11.57
C SER A 247 15.74 -12.17 12.44
N PRO A 248 15.20 -11.25 13.24
CA PRO A 248 16.00 -10.49 14.20
C PRO A 248 16.76 -11.38 15.18
N ARG A 249 17.97 -10.98 15.57
CA ARG A 249 18.81 -11.70 16.54
C ARG A 249 19.24 -10.78 17.66
N ASN A 250 18.54 -10.82 18.80
CA ASN A 250 18.74 -9.91 19.92
C ASN A 250 18.71 -8.43 19.46
N PRO A 251 17.59 -7.99 18.84
CA PRO A 251 17.51 -6.66 18.25
C PRO A 251 17.62 -5.57 19.33
N GLN A 252 18.27 -4.47 18.95
CA GLN A 252 18.32 -3.27 19.75
C GLN A 252 17.46 -2.21 19.05
N TYR A 253 16.25 -2.02 19.51
CA TYR A 253 15.34 -1.01 18.97
C TYR A 253 15.60 0.35 19.63
N GLU A 254 15.58 1.42 18.81
CA GLU A 254 15.71 2.80 19.30
C GLU A 254 14.52 3.18 20.21
N ARG A 255 13.33 2.73 19.83
CA ARG A 255 12.08 2.88 20.59
C ARG A 255 11.18 1.69 20.38
N VAL A 256 10.35 1.39 21.37
CA VAL A 256 9.30 0.37 21.29
C VAL A 256 7.96 1.04 21.60
N PHE A 257 6.98 0.83 20.73
CA PHE A 257 5.58 1.21 20.95
C PHE A 257 4.78 -0.05 21.20
N HIS A 258 3.80 0.06 22.09
CA HIS A 258 2.92 -1.07 22.43
C HIS A 258 1.47 -0.71 22.11
N ILE A 259 0.80 -1.56 21.34
CA ILE A 259 -0.61 -1.41 20.97
C ILE A 259 -1.35 -2.66 21.44
N ASP A 260 -2.31 -2.49 22.32
CA ASP A 260 -3.29 -3.52 22.66
C ASP A 260 -4.49 -3.37 21.72
N ALA A 261 -4.51 -4.21 20.68
CA ALA A 261 -5.55 -4.15 19.65
C ALA A 261 -6.95 -4.46 20.20
N SER A 262 -7.05 -5.15 21.33
CA SER A 262 -8.34 -5.48 21.96
C SER A 262 -9.11 -4.25 22.48
N ARG A 263 -8.45 -3.11 22.59
CA ARG A 263 -9.04 -1.85 23.03
C ARG A 263 -9.46 -0.93 21.90
N LEU A 264 -9.18 -1.29 20.67
CA LEU A 264 -9.47 -0.44 19.53
C LEU A 264 -10.97 -0.49 19.18
N GLN A 265 -11.39 0.53 18.49
CA GLN A 265 -12.68 0.63 17.84
C GLN A 265 -12.45 1.14 16.40
N PRO A 266 -13.46 1.12 15.52
CA PRO A 266 -13.31 1.71 14.20
C PRO A 266 -12.85 3.16 14.28
N MET A 267 -11.85 3.52 13.48
CA MET A 267 -11.15 4.80 13.53
C MET A 267 -11.30 5.55 12.21
N ILE A 268 -11.21 6.87 12.26
CA ILE A 268 -11.20 7.77 11.12
C ILE A 268 -9.99 8.69 11.21
N ALA A 269 -9.25 8.83 10.11
CA ALA A 269 -8.30 9.93 9.98
C ALA A 269 -8.99 11.11 9.26
N CYS A 270 -9.17 12.20 9.99
CA CYS A 270 -9.85 13.41 9.51
C CYS A 270 -8.91 14.29 8.68
N PRO A 271 -9.44 15.07 7.71
CA PRO A 271 -8.64 16.02 6.98
C PRO A 271 -8.01 17.10 7.91
N PRO A 272 -6.93 17.76 7.53
CA PRO A 272 -6.14 17.51 6.31
C PRO A 272 -4.92 16.61 6.55
N ASP A 273 -4.85 15.89 7.66
CA ASP A 273 -3.67 15.12 8.06
C ASP A 273 -4.04 13.71 8.51
N VAL A 274 -3.26 12.72 8.06
CA VAL A 274 -3.45 11.31 8.45
C VAL A 274 -3.27 11.07 9.95
N ASN A 275 -2.57 11.95 10.65
CA ASN A 275 -2.40 11.91 12.11
C ASN A 275 -3.62 12.43 12.89
N ASN A 276 -4.56 13.09 12.22
CA ASN A 276 -5.77 13.58 12.85
C ASN A 276 -6.79 12.45 13.05
N VAL A 277 -6.39 11.46 13.84
CA VAL A 277 -7.13 10.21 14.05
C VAL A 277 -8.06 10.34 15.25
N VAL A 278 -9.33 9.99 15.02
CA VAL A 278 -10.37 9.98 16.06
C VAL A 278 -11.19 8.67 16.00
N PRO A 279 -11.83 8.27 17.10
CA PRO A 279 -12.84 7.21 17.06
C PRO A 279 -13.99 7.60 16.13
N ILE A 280 -14.55 6.62 15.41
CA ILE A 280 -15.64 6.86 14.45
C ILE A 280 -16.85 7.55 15.10
N GLY A 281 -17.13 7.25 16.36
CA GLY A 281 -18.24 7.84 17.12
C GLY A 281 -18.19 9.37 17.24
N ASP A 282 -16.99 9.96 17.13
CA ASP A 282 -16.79 11.41 17.26
C ASP A 282 -17.10 12.18 15.96
N VAL A 283 -17.24 11.47 14.83
CA VAL A 283 -17.41 12.07 13.48
C VAL A 283 -18.59 11.50 12.70
N THR A 284 -19.50 10.77 13.35
CA THR A 284 -20.73 10.30 12.71
C THR A 284 -21.57 11.47 12.19
N ASN A 285 -22.37 11.22 11.14
CA ASN A 285 -23.27 12.20 10.52
C ASN A 285 -22.60 13.30 9.68
N ILE A 286 -21.29 13.24 9.41
CA ILE A 286 -20.66 14.09 8.40
C ILE A 286 -21.07 13.58 7.02
N GLY A 287 -21.78 14.40 6.24
CA GLY A 287 -22.22 14.05 4.87
C GLY A 287 -21.05 13.79 3.95
N ILE A 288 -21.16 12.75 3.11
CA ILE A 288 -20.10 12.29 2.20
C ILE A 288 -20.65 12.22 0.77
N ASP A 289 -19.99 12.95 -0.14
CA ASP A 289 -20.35 13.02 -1.57
C ASP A 289 -19.75 11.86 -2.35
N GLU A 290 -18.54 11.39 -1.96
CA GLU A 290 -17.87 10.26 -2.62
C GLU A 290 -17.27 9.26 -1.62
N VAL A 291 -17.45 7.98 -1.91
CA VAL A 291 -16.72 6.90 -1.26
C VAL A 291 -15.77 6.27 -2.27
N PHE A 292 -14.48 6.17 -1.90
CA PHE A 292 -13.48 5.49 -2.72
C PHE A 292 -12.90 4.28 -2.00
N LEU A 293 -13.16 3.09 -2.54
CA LEU A 293 -12.63 1.80 -2.07
C LEU A 293 -11.56 1.31 -3.04
N GLY A 294 -10.33 1.20 -2.59
CA GLY A 294 -9.22 0.79 -3.45
C GLY A 294 -7.84 1.09 -2.87
N THR A 295 -6.89 1.35 -3.76
CA THR A 295 -5.49 1.73 -3.50
C THR A 295 -4.57 0.58 -3.08
N CYS A 296 -3.27 0.89 -3.00
CA CYS A 296 -2.26 -0.04 -2.51
C CYS A 296 -2.43 -0.38 -1.02
N THR A 297 -3.20 0.42 -0.28
CA THR A 297 -3.47 0.16 1.13
C THR A 297 -4.58 -0.86 1.31
N ASN A 298 -5.75 -0.66 0.67
CA ASN A 298 -6.95 -1.48 0.86
C ASN A 298 -7.78 -1.64 -0.43
N GLY A 299 -7.19 -2.24 -1.46
CA GLY A 299 -7.87 -2.64 -2.71
C GLY A 299 -7.73 -4.13 -3.00
N ARG A 300 -7.42 -4.94 -1.97
CA ARG A 300 -7.20 -6.38 -2.08
C ARG A 300 -8.50 -7.17 -1.96
N LEU A 301 -8.42 -8.47 -2.22
CA LEU A 301 -9.60 -9.32 -2.26
C LEU A 301 -10.38 -9.34 -0.93
N ASP A 302 -9.67 -9.34 0.20
CA ASP A 302 -10.26 -9.33 1.54
C ASP A 302 -10.99 -8.00 1.81
N ASP A 303 -10.40 -6.88 1.38
CA ASP A 303 -11.00 -5.55 1.47
C ASP A 303 -12.30 -5.47 0.67
N LEU A 304 -12.28 -6.03 -0.55
CA LEU A 304 -13.45 -6.09 -1.42
C LEU A 304 -14.53 -7.02 -0.85
N ALA A 305 -14.13 -8.15 -0.25
CA ALA A 305 -15.05 -9.08 0.39
C ALA A 305 -15.82 -8.43 1.55
N ILE A 306 -15.09 -7.70 2.42
CA ILE A 306 -15.69 -6.97 3.55
C ILE A 306 -16.73 -5.97 3.05
N ALA A 307 -16.37 -5.15 2.08
CA ALA A 307 -17.27 -4.13 1.54
C ALA A 307 -18.46 -4.74 0.79
N ALA A 308 -18.22 -5.77 -0.02
CA ALA A 308 -19.27 -6.48 -0.74
C ALA A 308 -20.27 -7.13 0.23
N GLY A 309 -19.80 -7.72 1.34
CA GLY A 309 -20.68 -8.28 2.37
C GLY A 309 -21.63 -7.25 2.97
N ILE A 310 -21.17 -6.03 3.23
CA ILE A 310 -22.00 -4.94 3.76
C ILE A 310 -22.98 -4.43 2.71
N LEU A 311 -22.57 -4.33 1.44
CA LEU A 311 -23.40 -3.78 0.35
C LEU A 311 -24.36 -4.78 -0.28
N HIS A 312 -24.22 -6.08 -0.01
CA HIS A 312 -25.02 -7.13 -0.64
C HIS A 312 -26.52 -6.92 -0.46
N GLY A 313 -27.26 -6.88 -1.57
CA GLY A 313 -28.69 -6.66 -1.58
C GLY A 313 -29.17 -5.26 -1.16
N LYS A 314 -28.24 -4.29 -1.07
CA LYS A 314 -28.53 -2.91 -0.67
C LYS A 314 -28.15 -1.93 -1.78
N THR A 315 -28.59 -0.69 -1.66
CA THR A 315 -28.31 0.38 -2.62
C THR A 315 -27.58 1.52 -1.93
N ILE A 316 -26.56 2.04 -2.59
CA ILE A 316 -25.81 3.24 -2.17
C ILE A 316 -26.75 4.43 -2.05
N HIS A 317 -26.51 5.28 -1.07
CA HIS A 317 -27.30 6.49 -0.82
C HIS A 317 -27.35 7.39 -2.09
N PRO A 318 -28.53 7.92 -2.49
CA PRO A 318 -28.69 8.63 -3.78
C PRO A 318 -27.80 9.87 -3.95
N ASN A 319 -27.38 10.48 -2.85
CA ASN A 319 -26.48 11.65 -2.89
C ASN A 319 -24.99 11.29 -2.75
N THR A 320 -24.63 10.01 -2.77
CA THR A 320 -23.26 9.55 -2.63
C THR A 320 -22.89 8.73 -3.85
N ARG A 321 -21.78 9.04 -4.50
CA ARG A 321 -21.18 8.16 -5.51
C ARG A 321 -20.13 7.25 -4.87
N MET A 322 -19.98 6.03 -5.37
CA MET A 322 -18.95 5.12 -4.93
C MET A 322 -18.10 4.66 -6.09
N VAL A 323 -16.78 4.76 -5.93
CA VAL A 323 -15.77 4.27 -6.87
C VAL A 323 -15.04 3.09 -6.22
N VAL A 324 -14.95 1.97 -6.94
CA VAL A 324 -14.25 0.76 -6.50
C VAL A 324 -13.14 0.44 -7.49
N VAL A 325 -11.90 0.34 -6.99
CA VAL A 325 -10.72 0.08 -7.82
C VAL A 325 -9.93 -1.10 -7.22
N PRO A 326 -10.07 -2.31 -7.76
CA PRO A 326 -9.28 -3.47 -7.33
C PRO A 326 -7.77 -3.23 -7.56
N ALA A 327 -6.92 -3.69 -6.66
CA ALA A 327 -5.50 -3.38 -6.69
C ALA A 327 -4.73 -4.06 -7.84
N SER A 328 -5.24 -5.16 -8.38
CA SER A 328 -4.61 -5.87 -9.51
C SER A 328 -5.63 -6.61 -10.38
N ARG A 329 -5.17 -7.03 -11.57
CA ARG A 329 -5.95 -7.89 -12.47
C ARG A 329 -6.27 -9.26 -11.84
N GLU A 330 -5.36 -9.81 -11.05
CA GLU A 330 -5.57 -11.07 -10.32
C GLU A 330 -6.73 -10.92 -9.34
N ILE A 331 -6.70 -9.85 -8.55
CA ILE A 331 -7.76 -9.51 -7.58
C ILE A 331 -9.08 -9.20 -8.31
N TYR A 332 -9.03 -8.44 -9.41
CA TYR A 332 -10.23 -8.13 -10.19
C TYR A 332 -10.94 -9.40 -10.66
N LEU A 333 -10.17 -10.34 -11.25
CA LEU A 333 -10.72 -11.62 -11.72
C LEU A 333 -11.24 -12.49 -10.57
N ALA A 334 -10.55 -12.51 -9.42
CA ALA A 334 -11.02 -13.23 -8.24
C ALA A 334 -12.33 -12.63 -7.70
N ALA A 335 -12.39 -11.30 -7.54
CA ALA A 335 -13.59 -10.61 -7.10
C ALA A 335 -14.78 -10.79 -8.05
N MET A 336 -14.52 -10.84 -9.37
CA MET A 336 -15.54 -11.15 -10.37
C MET A 336 -16.09 -12.57 -10.20
N ARG A 337 -15.22 -13.57 -10.03
CA ARG A 337 -15.64 -14.98 -9.84
C ARG A 337 -16.41 -15.20 -8.54
N LEU A 338 -16.13 -14.42 -7.50
CA LEU A 338 -16.80 -14.49 -6.21
C LEU A 338 -18.08 -13.63 -6.14
N GLY A 339 -18.44 -12.92 -7.24
CA GLY A 339 -19.65 -12.11 -7.31
C GLY A 339 -19.53 -10.73 -6.62
N TYR A 340 -18.35 -10.36 -6.12
CA TYR A 340 -18.17 -9.07 -5.44
C TYR A 340 -18.37 -7.89 -6.38
N LEU A 341 -17.85 -7.98 -7.62
CA LEU A 341 -18.04 -6.92 -8.61
C LEU A 341 -19.52 -6.76 -9.00
N GLU A 342 -20.25 -7.86 -9.12
CA GLU A 342 -21.69 -7.83 -9.35
C GLU A 342 -22.41 -7.12 -8.22
N THR A 343 -22.08 -7.44 -6.97
CA THR A 343 -22.62 -6.79 -5.78
C THR A 343 -22.40 -5.27 -5.80
N PHE A 344 -21.17 -4.82 -6.11
CA PHE A 344 -20.86 -3.38 -6.21
C PHE A 344 -21.69 -2.70 -7.30
N ILE A 345 -21.79 -3.29 -8.48
CA ILE A 345 -22.55 -2.72 -9.60
C ILE A 345 -24.05 -2.67 -9.27
N GLN A 346 -24.62 -3.74 -8.69
CA GLN A 346 -26.01 -3.78 -8.26
C GLN A 346 -26.31 -2.77 -7.15
N ALA A 347 -25.36 -2.50 -6.27
CA ALA A 347 -25.46 -1.46 -5.25
C ALA A 347 -25.41 -0.04 -5.81
N GLY A 348 -24.97 0.14 -7.07
CA GLY A 348 -24.84 1.44 -7.74
C GLY A 348 -23.42 2.02 -7.76
N ALA A 349 -22.39 1.23 -7.41
CA ALA A 349 -21.00 1.66 -7.49
C ALA A 349 -20.46 1.62 -8.94
N THR A 350 -19.49 2.50 -9.23
CA THR A 350 -18.66 2.42 -10.42
C THR A 350 -17.45 1.54 -10.12
N VAL A 351 -17.25 0.47 -10.88
CA VAL A 351 -16.05 -0.38 -10.77
C VAL A 351 -15.10 -0.04 -11.90
N GLU A 352 -13.88 0.40 -11.56
CA GLU A 352 -12.86 0.77 -12.53
C GLU A 352 -11.84 -0.36 -12.79
N ASN A 353 -11.01 -0.18 -13.81
CA ASN A 353 -9.88 -1.08 -14.05
C ASN A 353 -8.85 -1.02 -12.92
N PRO A 354 -8.08 -2.10 -12.67
CA PRO A 354 -7.04 -2.11 -11.65
C PRO A 354 -6.00 -0.99 -11.86
N GLY A 355 -5.73 -0.25 -10.79
CA GLY A 355 -4.81 0.90 -10.79
C GLY A 355 -4.97 1.75 -9.54
N CYS A 356 -4.36 2.93 -9.56
CA CYS A 356 -4.44 3.88 -8.43
C CYS A 356 -5.75 4.67 -8.39
N GLY A 357 -6.53 4.69 -9.49
CA GLY A 357 -7.79 5.45 -9.57
C GLY A 357 -7.60 6.93 -9.20
N PRO A 358 -8.52 7.53 -8.43
CA PRO A 358 -8.46 8.94 -8.05
C PRO A 358 -7.40 9.27 -6.98
N CYS A 359 -6.67 8.31 -6.44
CA CYS A 359 -5.76 8.45 -5.29
C CYS A 359 -4.81 9.65 -5.35
N ILE A 360 -4.38 10.08 -6.54
CA ILE A 360 -3.49 11.24 -6.72
C ILE A 360 -4.16 12.41 -7.47
N GLY A 361 -5.48 12.37 -7.62
CA GLY A 361 -6.24 13.43 -8.29
C GLY A 361 -5.94 13.57 -9.79
N ARG A 362 -5.54 12.50 -10.48
CA ARG A 362 -5.12 12.52 -11.90
C ARG A 362 -5.83 11.50 -12.78
N HIS A 363 -6.85 10.84 -12.24
CA HIS A 363 -7.66 9.85 -12.95
C HIS A 363 -9.15 10.08 -12.68
N GLN A 364 -10.01 9.13 -13.03
CA GLN A 364 -11.47 9.23 -12.79
C GLN A 364 -11.78 9.29 -11.29
N GLY A 365 -12.88 9.92 -10.88
CA GLY A 365 -13.30 10.03 -9.49
C GLY A 365 -12.61 11.18 -8.73
N VAL A 366 -12.22 12.26 -9.39
CA VAL A 366 -11.68 13.45 -8.71
C VAL A 366 -12.78 14.28 -8.06
N LEU A 367 -12.43 14.90 -6.93
CA LEU A 367 -13.36 15.72 -6.15
C LEU A 367 -13.48 17.16 -6.70
N ALA A 368 -14.71 17.67 -6.72
CA ALA A 368 -15.01 19.06 -7.00
C ALA A 368 -14.80 19.96 -5.77
N PRO A 369 -14.81 21.30 -5.93
CA PRO A 369 -14.71 22.22 -4.79
C PRO A 369 -15.74 21.97 -3.71
N GLY A 370 -15.29 21.84 -2.46
CA GLY A 370 -16.12 21.68 -1.28
C GLY A 370 -16.72 20.28 -1.09
N GLU A 371 -16.45 19.31 -1.96
CA GLU A 371 -16.90 17.93 -1.79
C GLU A 371 -16.15 17.23 -0.65
N ARG A 372 -16.82 16.26 -0.04
CA ARG A 372 -16.27 15.39 1.00
C ARG A 372 -16.19 13.95 0.53
N ALA A 373 -15.04 13.33 0.72
CA ALA A 373 -14.86 11.91 0.42
C ALA A 373 -14.47 11.12 1.66
N LEU A 374 -14.95 9.86 1.76
CA LEU A 374 -14.40 8.85 2.64
C LEU A 374 -13.70 7.80 1.80
N THR A 375 -12.44 7.52 2.10
CA THR A 375 -11.61 6.65 1.27
C THR A 375 -10.80 5.65 2.08
N THR A 376 -10.40 4.55 1.44
CA THR A 376 -9.46 3.59 2.03
C THR A 376 -7.99 3.88 1.69
N MET A 377 -7.71 5.07 1.16
CA MET A 377 -6.36 5.53 0.86
C MET A 377 -5.47 5.65 2.11
N ASN A 378 -4.24 6.06 1.86
CA ASN A 378 -3.21 6.28 2.87
C ASN A 378 -2.95 7.76 3.19
N ARG A 379 -3.42 8.71 2.38
CA ARG A 379 -3.17 10.16 2.51
C ARG A 379 -4.41 10.99 2.27
N ASN A 380 -4.57 12.04 3.07
CA ASN A 380 -5.74 12.93 3.00
C ASN A 380 -5.36 14.42 3.04
N PHE A 381 -4.13 14.78 2.66
CA PHE A 381 -3.73 16.18 2.64
C PHE A 381 -4.49 16.98 1.57
N THR A 382 -4.56 18.27 1.78
CA THR A 382 -5.24 19.24 0.90
C THR A 382 -4.87 19.06 -0.59
N GLY A 383 -5.87 18.93 -1.45
CA GLY A 383 -5.71 18.77 -2.90
C GLY A 383 -5.29 17.37 -3.36
N ARG A 384 -5.28 16.37 -2.48
CA ARG A 384 -4.82 15.01 -2.81
C ARG A 384 -5.68 14.32 -3.88
N MET A 385 -7.00 14.46 -3.85
CA MET A 385 -7.93 13.80 -4.78
C MET A 385 -8.63 14.77 -5.76
N GLY A 386 -8.19 15.98 -5.89
CA GLY A 386 -8.87 16.95 -6.77
C GLY A 386 -8.74 18.38 -6.26
N ASP A 387 -9.87 19.06 -6.07
CA ASP A 387 -9.87 20.46 -5.64
C ASP A 387 -9.27 20.62 -4.22
N PRO A 388 -8.45 21.68 -3.98
CA PRO A 388 -7.87 21.93 -2.67
C PRO A 388 -8.86 22.23 -1.55
N THR A 389 -10.11 22.58 -1.87
CA THR A 389 -11.16 22.83 -0.87
C THR A 389 -11.94 21.57 -0.50
N ALA A 390 -11.69 20.46 -1.17
CA ALA A 390 -12.29 19.17 -0.84
C ALA A 390 -11.69 18.58 0.44
N GLU A 391 -12.52 17.90 1.22
CA GLU A 391 -12.14 17.24 2.47
C GLU A 391 -12.09 15.73 2.28
N ILE A 392 -10.99 15.10 2.70
CA ILE A 392 -10.80 13.65 2.55
C ILE A 392 -10.67 13.00 3.92
N TYR A 393 -11.60 12.10 4.23
CA TYR A 393 -11.59 11.24 5.42
C TYR A 393 -11.04 9.87 5.05
N LEU A 394 -10.23 9.28 5.91
CA LEU A 394 -9.72 7.93 5.69
C LEU A 394 -10.37 6.96 6.67
N GLY A 395 -10.81 5.82 6.16
CA GLY A 395 -11.44 4.77 6.96
C GLY A 395 -11.10 3.36 6.47
N SER A 396 -11.59 2.35 7.19
CA SER A 396 -11.48 0.95 6.79
C SER A 396 -12.44 0.62 5.64
N PRO A 397 -12.25 -0.50 4.92
CA PRO A 397 -13.20 -0.97 3.90
C PRO A 397 -14.63 -1.14 4.42
N ALA A 398 -14.78 -1.58 5.67
CA ALA A 398 -16.09 -1.70 6.30
C ALA A 398 -16.74 -0.33 6.54
N THR A 399 -15.97 0.62 7.05
CA THR A 399 -16.42 2.01 7.23
C THR A 399 -16.81 2.65 5.91
N ALA A 400 -16.02 2.41 4.84
CA ALA A 400 -16.32 2.90 3.50
C ALA A 400 -17.66 2.37 2.98
N ALA A 401 -17.91 1.08 3.10
CA ALA A 401 -19.17 0.46 2.66
C ALA A 401 -20.38 0.96 3.48
N ALA A 402 -20.25 1.06 4.80
CA ALA A 402 -21.31 1.59 5.67
C ALA A 402 -21.63 3.06 5.32
N THR A 403 -20.62 3.87 5.13
CA THR A 403 -20.74 5.28 4.72
C THR A 403 -21.43 5.43 3.37
N ALA A 404 -21.11 4.57 2.39
CA ALA A 404 -21.75 4.57 1.09
C ALA A 404 -23.27 4.33 1.18
N LEU A 405 -23.71 3.45 2.08
CA LEU A 405 -25.14 3.19 2.31
C LEU A 405 -25.86 4.35 2.98
N CYS A 406 -25.20 5.05 3.90
CA CYS A 406 -25.82 6.09 4.72
C CYS A 406 -25.74 7.49 4.10
N GLY A 407 -24.80 7.74 3.19
CA GLY A 407 -24.52 9.10 2.69
C GLY A 407 -23.78 10.00 3.68
N HIS A 408 -23.35 9.45 4.80
CA HIS A 408 -22.57 10.14 5.84
C HIS A 408 -21.68 9.12 6.56
N ILE A 409 -20.65 9.60 7.28
CA ILE A 409 -19.77 8.70 8.05
C ILE A 409 -20.61 7.89 9.04
N ALA A 410 -20.55 6.57 8.93
CA ALA A 410 -21.35 5.63 9.71
C ALA A 410 -20.48 4.52 10.32
N ASP A 411 -20.87 4.09 11.52
CA ASP A 411 -20.19 3.00 12.22
C ASP A 411 -20.47 1.65 11.50
N PRO A 412 -19.44 0.95 11.01
CA PRO A 412 -19.64 -0.30 10.28
C PRO A 412 -20.25 -1.40 11.14
N ARG A 413 -20.13 -1.34 12.47
CA ARG A 413 -20.65 -2.35 13.39
C ARG A 413 -22.17 -2.48 13.31
N GLU A 414 -22.88 -1.39 12.96
CA GLU A 414 -24.33 -1.40 12.76
C GLU A 414 -24.76 -2.23 11.55
N PHE A 415 -23.87 -2.40 10.57
CA PHE A 415 -24.16 -3.12 9.32
C PHE A 415 -23.66 -4.57 9.34
N LEU A 416 -22.59 -4.86 10.07
CA LEU A 416 -22.02 -6.20 10.21
C LEU A 416 -22.90 -7.10 11.09
N ALA A 417 -23.52 -6.59 12.14
CA ALA A 417 -24.38 -7.33 13.05
C ALA A 417 -25.67 -7.86 12.36
N GLN A 418 -26.15 -7.20 11.32
CA GLN A 418 -27.33 -7.62 10.56
C GLN A 418 -27.08 -8.84 9.68
N HIS A 419 -25.85 -9.13 9.29
CA HIS A 419 -25.51 -10.33 8.52
C HIS A 419 -25.42 -11.59 9.36
N ALA A 420 -24.94 -11.51 10.59
CA ALA A 420 -24.85 -12.66 11.50
C ALA A 420 -26.24 -13.24 11.87
N THR A 421 -27.28 -12.40 11.88
CA THR A 421 -28.66 -12.84 12.14
C THR A 421 -29.36 -13.43 10.91
N ASN A 422 -28.97 -13.05 9.70
CA ASN A 422 -29.60 -13.60 8.48
C ASN A 422 -29.04 -14.96 8.07
N GLU A 423 -27.76 -15.27 8.35
CA GLU A 423 -27.21 -16.61 8.11
C GLU A 423 -27.80 -17.67 9.08
N GLN A 424 -28.22 -17.29 10.29
CA GLN A 424 -28.87 -18.19 11.22
C GLN A 424 -30.35 -18.46 10.84
N HIS A 425 -30.97 -17.64 10.01
CA HIS A 425 -32.36 -17.87 9.54
C HIS A 425 -32.43 -18.55 8.16
N ALA A 426 -31.34 -18.68 7.42
CA ALA A 426 -31.26 -19.37 6.14
C ALA A 426 -30.89 -20.87 6.27
N THR A 427 -30.59 -21.34 7.48
CA THR A 427 -30.26 -22.75 7.81
C THR A 427 -31.30 -23.47 8.65
N ASN A 428 -32.51 -22.93 8.81
CA ASN A 428 -33.64 -23.63 9.42
C ASN A 428 -34.71 -23.96 8.39
#